data_4f213d8091135c5d636776047b068ba1
#
_entry.id   4f213d8091135c5d636776047b068ba1
#
_cell.length_a   1.000
_cell.length_b   1.000
_cell.length_c   1.000
_cell.angle_alpha   90.00
_cell.angle_beta   90.00
_cell.angle_gamma   90.00
#
_symmetry.space_group_name_H-M   'P 1'
#
loop_
_entity.id
_entity.type
_entity.pdbx_description
1 polymer ?
#
loop_
_entity_poly.entity_id
_entity_poly.type
_entity_poly.pdbx_seq_one_letter_code
_entity_poly.pdbx_strand_id
1 'polypeptide(L)'
;EVCSKRYFDLEVQPGRRKNEFHAICNLMDRYAYGGHPIFIADRGFSSYNVFAHAIENQIDFIIRAKDLNVQRFLRVNSLPDKLDTTVELILTRTQSKKKHQHPEKEAHIAFDYLDPNDISDEYRLKLRIVRFEVADGIFENIITTLSEEDFTSDDIKYCYNLRWGIETSFRDLKHTIGATNFHSKKTEFVTLELWSRLILYNFCSIIILHVPIKHKNRKHEYQVNFSLAMKICFDFLRGIAPPDIESLISKYILPIRLERNYARQHRVQKPISFSYRFV
;
A
#
# COMPACT_ATOMS: atom_id res chain seq x y z
N GLU A 1 -8.15 2.32 1.38
CA GLU A 1 -8.82 1.11 0.89
C GLU A 1 -8.80 1.09 -0.64
N VAL A 2 -8.32 -0.01 -1.20
CA VAL A 2 -8.05 -0.07 -2.65
C VAL A 2 -9.35 -0.22 -3.45
N CYS A 3 -10.26 -1.08 -3.00
CA CYS A 3 -11.50 -1.40 -3.74
C CYS A 3 -12.45 -0.20 -3.81
N SER A 4 -12.64 0.52 -2.70
CA SER A 4 -13.50 1.71 -2.65
C SER A 4 -12.78 3.01 -2.96
N LYS A 5 -11.47 2.97 -3.20
CA LYS A 5 -10.61 4.15 -3.44
C LYS A 5 -10.77 5.22 -2.36
N ARG A 6 -10.83 4.81 -1.08
CA ARG A 6 -10.99 5.72 0.05
C ARG A 6 -9.74 5.73 0.91
N TYR A 7 -9.45 6.88 1.49
CA TYR A 7 -8.43 7.07 2.51
C TYR A 7 -9.09 7.03 3.89
N PHE A 8 -8.58 6.18 4.76
CA PHE A 8 -9.09 6.07 6.14
C PHE A 8 -8.21 6.79 7.13
N ASP A 9 -6.92 6.83 6.86
CA ASP A 9 -5.95 7.41 7.78
C ASP A 9 -4.79 8.08 7.05
N LEU A 10 -4.06 8.92 7.77
CA LEU A 10 -2.95 9.72 7.28
C LEU A 10 -1.89 9.89 8.37
N GLU A 11 -0.65 9.56 8.07
CA GLU A 11 0.49 9.87 8.93
C GLU A 11 1.29 11.03 8.31
N VAL A 12 1.45 12.11 9.06
CA VAL A 12 2.23 13.29 8.66
C VAL A 12 3.49 13.38 9.49
N GLN A 13 4.63 13.33 8.82
CA GLN A 13 5.93 13.42 9.46
C GLN A 13 6.69 14.67 9.02
N PRO A 14 7.49 15.30 9.92
CA PRO A 14 8.40 16.37 9.53
C PRO A 14 9.40 15.89 8.49
N GLY A 15 9.55 16.60 7.37
CA GLY A 15 10.37 16.15 6.23
C GLY A 15 11.84 15.86 6.55
N ARG A 16 12.38 16.47 7.63
CA ARG A 16 13.75 16.21 8.12
C ARG A 16 13.87 14.93 8.97
N ARG A 17 12.76 14.37 9.44
CA ARG A 17 12.70 13.21 10.34
C ARG A 17 11.73 12.15 9.80
N LYS A 18 11.63 12.03 8.48
CA LYS A 18 10.76 11.03 7.86
C LYS A 18 11.29 9.62 8.14
N ASN A 19 10.40 8.78 8.60
CA ASN A 19 10.62 7.35 8.77
C ASN A 19 9.37 6.60 8.30
N GLU A 20 9.42 6.07 7.10
CA GLU A 20 8.27 5.39 6.47
C GLU A 20 7.90 4.09 7.18
N PHE A 21 8.88 3.38 7.77
CA PHE A 21 8.60 2.19 8.58
C PHE A 21 7.83 2.52 9.85
N HIS A 22 8.27 3.54 10.58
CA HIS A 22 7.57 4.00 11.77
C HIS A 22 6.16 4.55 11.43
N ALA A 23 6.02 5.22 10.29
CA ALA A 23 4.72 5.72 9.85
C ALA A 23 3.71 4.58 9.62
N ILE A 24 4.11 3.49 8.95
CA ILE A 24 3.20 2.36 8.71
C ILE A 24 2.90 1.60 10.00
N CYS A 25 3.87 1.44 10.92
CA CYS A 25 3.63 0.85 12.23
C CYS A 25 2.59 1.66 13.01
N ASN A 26 2.75 2.99 13.08
CA ASN A 26 1.76 3.87 13.73
C ASN A 26 0.36 3.74 13.12
N LEU A 27 0.26 3.59 11.80
CA LEU A 27 -1.03 3.38 11.13
C LEU A 27 -1.66 2.04 11.49
N MET A 28 -0.86 0.98 11.63
CA MET A 28 -1.32 -0.34 12.07
C MET A 28 -1.75 -0.32 13.53
N ASP A 29 -0.95 0.29 14.42
CA ASP A 29 -1.21 0.33 15.87
C ASP A 29 -2.50 1.08 16.23
N ARG A 30 -2.91 2.06 15.43
CA ARG A 30 -4.15 2.82 15.64
C ARG A 30 -5.31 2.41 14.73
N TYR A 31 -5.16 1.31 14.00
CA TYR A 31 -6.23 0.82 13.14
C TYR A 31 -7.45 0.40 13.96
N ALA A 32 -8.60 1.05 13.74
CA ALA A 32 -9.82 0.83 14.51
C ALA A 32 -11.09 0.78 13.62
N TYR A 33 -10.94 0.46 12.33
CA TYR A 33 -12.06 0.53 11.38
C TYR A 33 -12.86 -0.77 11.26
N GLY A 34 -12.52 -1.79 12.05
CA GLY A 34 -13.19 -3.09 12.09
C GLY A 34 -12.86 -4.01 10.90
N GLY A 35 -13.38 -5.23 10.93
CA GLY A 35 -13.12 -6.26 9.94
C GLY A 35 -11.74 -6.91 10.08
N HIS A 36 -11.36 -7.70 9.10
CA HIS A 36 -10.03 -8.28 8.95
C HIS A 36 -9.29 -7.58 7.82
N PRO A 37 -8.48 -6.55 8.10
CA PRO A 37 -7.78 -5.81 7.07
C PRO A 37 -6.59 -6.59 6.53
N ILE A 38 -6.34 -6.45 5.22
CA ILE A 38 -5.12 -6.92 4.58
C ILE A 38 -4.33 -5.70 4.13
N PHE A 39 -3.17 -5.45 4.75
CA PHE A 39 -2.28 -4.38 4.33
C PHE A 39 -1.43 -4.83 3.15
N ILE A 40 -1.53 -4.09 2.05
CA ILE A 40 -0.73 -4.36 0.84
C ILE A 40 0.33 -3.28 0.70
N ALA A 41 1.61 -3.69 0.71
CA ALA A 41 2.69 -2.73 0.65
C ALA A 41 3.82 -3.12 -0.31
N ASP A 42 4.60 -2.12 -0.73
CA ASP A 42 5.77 -2.28 -1.59
C ASP A 42 6.95 -2.89 -0.81
N ARG A 43 7.94 -3.36 -1.54
CA ARG A 43 9.20 -3.92 -1.01
C ARG A 43 9.96 -2.98 -0.07
N GLY A 44 9.69 -1.69 -0.12
CA GLY A 44 10.23 -0.70 0.80
C GLY A 44 9.81 -0.94 2.25
N PHE A 45 8.67 -1.60 2.49
CA PHE A 45 8.11 -1.87 3.81
C PHE A 45 8.44 -3.27 4.36
N SER A 46 9.25 -4.06 3.67
CA SER A 46 9.68 -5.39 4.12
C SER A 46 10.65 -5.26 5.31
N SER A 47 10.13 -5.31 6.52
CA SER A 47 10.86 -5.16 7.79
C SER A 47 10.22 -6.02 8.88
N TYR A 48 11.04 -6.56 9.78
CA TYR A 48 10.56 -7.37 10.90
C TYR A 48 9.60 -6.60 11.82
N ASN A 49 9.88 -5.32 12.11
CA ASN A 49 8.97 -4.49 12.89
C ASN A 49 7.60 -4.35 12.21
N VAL A 50 7.58 -4.07 10.91
CA VAL A 50 6.31 -3.95 10.17
C VAL A 50 5.51 -5.25 10.22
N PHE A 51 6.17 -6.40 10.07
CA PHE A 51 5.50 -7.70 10.18
C PHE A 51 4.94 -7.95 11.57
N ALA A 52 5.73 -7.63 12.61
CA ALA A 52 5.30 -7.82 13.99
C ALA A 52 4.15 -6.88 14.37
N HIS A 53 4.22 -5.59 14.04
CA HIS A 53 3.11 -4.65 14.28
C HIS A 53 1.82 -5.10 13.60
N ALA A 54 1.90 -5.64 12.38
CA ALA A 54 0.73 -6.20 11.71
C ALA A 54 0.14 -7.40 12.50
N ILE A 55 0.99 -8.37 12.87
CA ILE A 55 0.58 -9.59 13.58
C ILE A 55 -0.03 -9.25 14.95
N GLU A 56 0.63 -8.41 15.73
CA GLU A 56 0.17 -8.03 17.07
C GLU A 56 -1.17 -7.26 17.04
N ASN A 57 -1.42 -6.52 15.95
CA ASN A 57 -2.67 -5.82 15.75
C ASN A 57 -3.71 -6.65 14.97
N GLN A 58 -3.48 -7.96 14.76
CA GLN A 58 -4.38 -8.87 14.03
C GLN A 58 -4.69 -8.38 12.61
N ILE A 59 -3.69 -7.83 11.95
CA ILE A 59 -3.75 -7.31 10.60
C ILE A 59 -2.99 -8.27 9.69
N ASP A 60 -3.66 -8.80 8.68
CA ASP A 60 -2.98 -9.54 7.62
C ASP A 60 -2.23 -8.62 6.67
N PHE A 61 -1.20 -9.12 6.03
CA PHE A 61 -0.46 -8.32 5.09
C PHE A 61 0.02 -9.09 3.86
N ILE A 62 0.26 -8.35 2.79
CA ILE A 62 0.88 -8.80 1.53
C ILE A 62 1.98 -7.80 1.20
N ILE A 63 3.23 -8.15 1.46
CA ILE A 63 4.37 -7.25 1.30
C ILE A 63 5.39 -7.87 0.34
N ARG A 64 5.75 -7.13 -0.71
CA ARG A 64 6.79 -7.58 -1.63
C ARG A 64 8.16 -7.59 -0.97
N ALA A 65 8.97 -8.61 -1.28
CA ALA A 65 10.32 -8.74 -0.78
C ALA A 65 11.36 -8.82 -1.90
N LYS A 66 12.61 -8.51 -1.57
CA LYS A 66 13.75 -8.72 -2.47
C LYS A 66 14.17 -10.19 -2.44
N ASP A 67 14.73 -10.71 -3.53
CA ASP A 67 15.27 -12.06 -3.61
C ASP A 67 16.26 -12.35 -2.48
N LEU A 68 17.18 -11.44 -2.19
CA LEU A 68 18.15 -11.57 -1.10
C LEU A 68 17.52 -11.77 0.28
N ASN A 69 16.38 -11.12 0.55
CA ASN A 69 15.69 -11.28 1.82
C ASN A 69 15.06 -12.68 1.91
N VAL A 70 14.46 -13.14 0.82
CA VAL A 70 13.83 -14.47 0.76
C VAL A 70 14.88 -15.56 0.82
N GLN A 71 16.00 -15.42 0.11
CA GLN A 71 17.14 -16.34 0.19
C GLN A 71 17.66 -16.45 1.62
N ARG A 72 17.73 -15.32 2.34
CA ARG A 72 18.15 -15.31 3.75
C ARG A 72 17.14 -16.03 4.65
N PHE A 73 15.83 -15.80 4.47
CA PHE A 73 14.80 -16.48 5.25
C PHE A 73 14.79 -17.99 5.02
N LEU A 74 14.98 -18.41 3.78
CA LEU A 74 15.02 -19.83 3.40
C LEU A 74 16.41 -20.45 3.57
N ARG A 75 17.45 -19.63 3.79
CA ARG A 75 18.87 -20.07 3.87
C ARG A 75 19.36 -20.81 2.65
N VAL A 76 18.96 -20.31 1.48
CA VAL A 76 19.37 -20.84 0.18
C VAL A 76 20.15 -19.80 -0.62
N ASN A 77 20.99 -20.25 -1.54
CA ASN A 77 21.77 -19.37 -2.41
C ASN A 77 21.02 -18.97 -3.69
N SER A 78 19.99 -19.74 -4.06
CA SER A 78 19.15 -19.48 -5.22
C SER A 78 17.70 -19.79 -4.89
N LEU A 79 16.79 -19.11 -5.58
CA LEU A 79 15.34 -19.33 -5.42
C LEU A 79 14.82 -20.12 -6.64
N PRO A 80 13.90 -21.05 -6.44
CA PRO A 80 13.17 -21.70 -7.54
C PRO A 80 12.24 -20.70 -8.22
N ASP A 81 11.82 -20.97 -9.45
CA ASP A 81 10.91 -20.11 -10.20
C ASP A 81 9.54 -19.96 -9.54
N LYS A 82 9.06 -21.05 -8.89
CA LYS A 82 7.84 -21.04 -8.09
C LYS A 82 8.15 -21.53 -6.69
N LEU A 83 7.58 -20.83 -5.71
CA LEU A 83 7.71 -21.15 -4.30
C LEU A 83 6.43 -20.77 -3.58
N ASP A 84 5.96 -21.65 -2.72
CA ASP A 84 4.94 -21.35 -1.71
C ASP A 84 5.29 -22.15 -0.47
N THR A 85 5.71 -21.48 0.58
CA THR A 85 6.19 -22.14 1.79
C THR A 85 6.07 -21.26 3.00
N THR A 86 5.92 -21.87 4.16
CA THR A 86 5.90 -21.16 5.43
C THR A 86 7.26 -21.32 6.13
N VAL A 87 7.77 -20.25 6.68
CA VAL A 87 8.99 -20.19 7.48
C VAL A 87 8.67 -19.68 8.87
N GLU A 88 9.41 -20.19 9.86
CA GLU A 88 9.39 -19.67 11.22
C GLU A 88 10.78 -19.09 11.53
N LEU A 89 10.79 -17.85 11.96
CA LEU A 89 11.99 -17.13 12.35
C LEU A 89 11.91 -16.83 13.85
N ILE A 90 13.04 -16.95 14.52
CA ILE A 90 13.17 -16.55 15.94
C ILE A 90 14.07 -15.31 15.97
N LEU A 91 13.49 -14.18 16.34
CA LEU A 91 14.21 -12.92 16.50
C LEU A 91 14.74 -12.80 17.92
N THR A 92 16.00 -12.39 18.06
CA THR A 92 16.67 -12.22 19.37
C THR A 92 17.49 -10.94 19.36
N ARG A 93 17.76 -10.38 20.53
CA ARG A 93 18.69 -9.24 20.68
C ARG A 93 20.16 -9.66 20.65
N THR A 94 20.46 -10.92 20.85
CA THR A 94 21.84 -11.40 20.99
C THR A 94 22.55 -11.39 19.63
N GLN A 95 23.54 -10.53 19.48
CA GLN A 95 24.52 -10.60 18.40
C GLN A 95 25.57 -11.70 18.64
N SER A 96 25.17 -12.86 19.10
CA SER A 96 26.13 -13.85 19.53
C SER A 96 26.89 -14.45 18.35
N LYS A 97 28.19 -14.61 18.51
CA LYS A 97 29.07 -15.43 17.66
C LYS A 97 28.59 -16.90 17.56
N LYS A 98 27.57 -17.28 18.34
CA LYS A 98 26.89 -18.58 18.33
C LYS A 98 25.84 -18.74 17.21
N LYS A 99 25.82 -17.87 16.25
CA LYS A 99 24.94 -17.93 15.05
C LYS A 99 25.02 -19.29 14.31
N HIS A 100 26.13 -20.02 14.47
CA HIS A 100 26.30 -21.35 13.91
C HIS A 100 25.62 -22.48 14.72
N GLN A 101 25.26 -22.24 16.02
CA GLN A 101 24.62 -23.24 16.86
C GLN A 101 23.10 -23.19 16.80
N HIS A 102 22.52 -22.01 16.48
CA HIS A 102 21.09 -21.79 16.36
C HIS A 102 20.82 -21.02 15.07
N PRO A 103 20.88 -21.68 13.92
CA PRO A 103 20.74 -21.03 12.63
C PRO A 103 19.32 -20.44 12.40
N GLU A 104 18.31 -20.89 13.17
CA GLU A 104 16.94 -20.35 13.17
C GLU A 104 16.81 -18.98 13.83
N LYS A 105 17.84 -18.54 14.61
CA LYS A 105 17.79 -17.26 15.33
C LYS A 105 18.40 -16.14 14.51
N GLU A 106 17.63 -15.07 14.37
CA GLU A 106 18.04 -13.81 13.70
C GLU A 106 18.33 -12.75 14.78
N ALA A 107 19.55 -12.22 14.83
CA ALA A 107 19.88 -11.13 15.72
C ALA A 107 19.33 -9.80 15.19
N HIS A 108 18.57 -9.07 16.02
CA HIS A 108 17.98 -7.79 15.67
C HIS A 108 18.11 -6.79 16.83
N ILE A 109 18.84 -5.70 16.61
CA ILE A 109 19.15 -4.72 17.66
C ILE A 109 17.98 -3.77 17.91
N ALA A 110 17.25 -3.37 16.87
CA ALA A 110 16.15 -2.43 16.92
C ALA A 110 14.85 -3.15 16.51
N PHE A 111 14.19 -3.77 17.49
CA PHE A 111 12.93 -4.47 17.31
C PHE A 111 12.01 -4.18 18.50
N ASP A 112 10.80 -3.70 18.22
CA ASP A 112 9.94 -3.09 19.22
C ASP A 112 9.31 -4.11 20.20
N TYR A 113 9.23 -5.37 19.78
CA TYR A 113 8.61 -6.46 20.55
C TYR A 113 9.63 -7.38 21.27
N LEU A 114 10.84 -6.90 21.49
CA LEU A 114 11.84 -7.56 22.35
C LEU A 114 12.19 -6.66 23.53
N ASP A 115 12.14 -7.19 24.76
CA ASP A 115 12.49 -6.44 25.96
C ASP A 115 13.94 -5.95 25.86
N PRO A 116 14.21 -4.63 25.95
CA PRO A 116 15.55 -4.09 25.91
C PRO A 116 16.45 -4.55 27.06
N ASN A 117 15.85 -5.01 28.16
CA ASN A 117 16.57 -5.42 29.39
C ASN A 117 16.73 -6.93 29.49
N ASP A 118 16.06 -7.72 28.65
CA ASP A 118 16.17 -9.18 28.64
C ASP A 118 16.88 -9.67 27.37
N ILE A 119 18.11 -10.15 27.53
CA ILE A 119 18.92 -10.72 26.43
C ILE A 119 18.38 -12.08 25.97
N SER A 120 17.64 -12.77 26.85
CA SER A 120 17.07 -14.09 26.56
C SER A 120 15.73 -14.02 25.84
N ASP A 121 15.14 -12.84 25.72
CA ASP A 121 13.84 -12.65 25.09
C ASP A 121 13.87 -13.00 23.59
N GLU A 122 12.83 -13.68 23.16
CA GLU A 122 12.70 -14.21 21.81
C GLU A 122 11.31 -13.91 21.24
N TYR A 123 11.28 -13.41 20.00
CA TYR A 123 10.04 -13.21 19.27
C TYR A 123 9.95 -14.20 18.09
N ARG A 124 8.84 -14.96 18.04
CA ARG A 124 8.60 -15.95 16.96
C ARG A 124 7.76 -15.33 15.86
N LEU A 125 8.30 -15.38 14.65
CA LEU A 125 7.70 -14.79 13.47
C LEU A 125 7.42 -15.88 12.44
N LYS A 126 6.13 -16.21 12.24
CA LYS A 126 5.68 -17.17 11.24
C LYS A 126 5.23 -16.42 9.99
N LEU A 127 5.85 -16.71 8.85
CA LEU A 127 5.61 -16.02 7.57
C LEU A 127 5.43 -17.03 6.45
N ARG A 128 4.47 -16.77 5.57
CA ARG A 128 4.35 -17.48 4.29
C ARG A 128 5.06 -16.67 3.21
N ILE A 129 5.83 -17.35 2.39
CA ILE A 129 6.58 -16.78 1.27
C ILE A 129 6.05 -17.39 -0.02
N VAL A 130 5.55 -16.52 -0.90
CA VAL A 130 5.03 -16.91 -2.21
C VAL A 130 5.88 -16.26 -3.28
N ARG A 131 6.38 -17.07 -4.24
CA ARG A 131 7.11 -16.60 -5.41
C ARG A 131 6.40 -17.02 -6.68
N PHE A 132 6.23 -16.08 -7.59
CA PHE A 132 5.58 -16.32 -8.88
C PHE A 132 6.19 -15.48 -9.98
N GLU A 133 6.02 -15.94 -11.20
CA GLU A 133 6.41 -15.21 -12.39
C GLU A 133 5.36 -14.14 -12.75
N VAL A 134 5.82 -12.91 -13.05
CA VAL A 134 4.95 -11.80 -13.47
C VAL A 134 5.13 -11.46 -14.95
N ALA A 135 6.29 -11.76 -15.51
CA ALA A 135 6.60 -11.68 -16.93
C ALA A 135 7.75 -12.65 -17.21
N ASP A 136 8.02 -12.93 -18.50
CA ASP A 136 9.06 -13.86 -18.92
C ASP A 136 10.40 -13.62 -18.20
N GLY A 137 10.79 -14.58 -17.35
CA GLY A 137 12.00 -14.52 -16.53
C GLY A 137 11.99 -13.47 -15.39
N ILE A 138 10.84 -12.81 -15.12
CA ILE A 138 10.72 -11.82 -14.06
C ILE A 138 9.84 -12.35 -12.94
N PHE A 139 10.44 -12.49 -11.77
CA PHE A 139 9.78 -13.06 -10.59
C PHE A 139 9.53 -12.01 -9.50
N GLU A 140 8.44 -12.20 -8.77
CA GLU A 140 8.15 -11.44 -7.56
C GLU A 140 8.03 -12.37 -6.36
N ASN A 141 8.51 -11.89 -5.21
CA ASN A 141 8.36 -12.56 -3.93
C ASN A 141 7.44 -11.75 -3.04
N ILE A 142 6.49 -12.42 -2.44
CA ILE A 142 5.56 -11.87 -1.47
C ILE A 142 5.77 -12.54 -0.12
N ILE A 143 5.78 -11.74 0.94
CA ILE A 143 5.72 -12.22 2.32
C ILE A 143 4.33 -11.87 2.84
N THR A 144 3.66 -12.83 3.47
CA THR A 144 2.29 -12.68 3.94
C THR A 144 2.03 -13.50 5.21
N THR A 145 0.97 -13.14 5.95
CA THR A 145 0.38 -13.93 7.04
C THR A 145 -0.77 -14.82 6.56
N LEU A 146 -1.30 -14.56 5.36
CA LEU A 146 -2.46 -15.28 4.81
C LEU A 146 -2.14 -16.75 4.58
N SER A 147 -3.03 -17.63 5.05
CA SER A 147 -2.86 -19.09 4.94
C SER A 147 -2.99 -19.56 3.48
N GLU A 148 -2.42 -20.73 3.18
CA GLU A 148 -2.58 -21.38 1.86
C GLU A 148 -3.99 -21.97 1.69
N GLU A 149 -4.64 -22.31 2.82
CA GLU A 149 -5.98 -22.88 2.83
C GLU A 149 -7.03 -21.86 2.38
N ASP A 150 -6.88 -20.59 2.80
CA ASP A 150 -7.82 -19.52 2.49
C ASP A 150 -7.45 -18.74 1.23
N PHE A 151 -6.16 -18.64 0.90
CA PHE A 151 -5.63 -17.85 -0.22
C PHE A 151 -4.61 -18.65 -1.03
N THR A 152 -4.95 -18.97 -2.25
CA THR A 152 -4.00 -19.59 -3.20
C THR A 152 -2.90 -18.60 -3.61
N SER A 153 -1.82 -19.08 -4.23
CA SER A 153 -0.76 -18.22 -4.79
C SER A 153 -1.32 -17.24 -5.84
N ASP A 154 -2.34 -17.64 -6.59
CA ASP A 154 -2.99 -16.77 -7.58
C ASP A 154 -3.84 -15.68 -6.92
N ASP A 155 -4.50 -15.98 -5.80
CA ASP A 155 -5.20 -14.96 -5.00
C ASP A 155 -4.23 -13.93 -4.42
N ILE A 156 -3.07 -14.39 -3.89
CA ILE A 156 -2.01 -13.49 -3.42
C ILE A 156 -1.50 -12.59 -4.55
N LYS A 157 -1.26 -13.16 -5.73
CA LYS A 157 -0.86 -12.40 -6.93
C LYS A 157 -1.91 -11.37 -7.32
N TYR A 158 -3.18 -11.75 -7.33
CA TYR A 158 -4.29 -10.86 -7.63
C TYR A 158 -4.37 -9.71 -6.60
N CYS A 159 -4.38 -10.03 -5.31
CA CYS A 159 -4.44 -9.04 -4.24
C CYS A 159 -3.26 -8.07 -4.30
N TYR A 160 -2.03 -8.56 -4.55
CA TYR A 160 -0.87 -7.70 -4.68
C TYR A 160 -0.99 -6.73 -5.87
N ASN A 161 -1.57 -7.16 -6.98
CA ASN A 161 -1.80 -6.30 -8.14
C ASN A 161 -2.72 -5.12 -7.83
N LEU A 162 -3.64 -5.23 -6.86
CA LEU A 162 -4.48 -4.12 -6.41
C LEU A 162 -3.68 -2.94 -5.87
N ARG A 163 -2.44 -3.17 -5.42
CA ARG A 163 -1.51 -2.12 -4.97
C ARG A 163 -1.36 -0.98 -6.00
N TRP A 164 -1.42 -1.28 -7.28
CA TRP A 164 -1.34 -0.26 -8.35
C TRP A 164 -2.42 0.82 -8.24
N GLY A 165 -3.53 0.50 -7.60
CA GLY A 165 -4.60 1.46 -7.33
C GLY A 165 -4.13 2.66 -6.51
N ILE A 166 -3.15 2.47 -5.59
CA ILE A 166 -2.62 3.54 -4.74
C ILE A 166 -1.80 4.57 -5.55
N GLU A 167 -1.03 4.11 -6.54
CA GLU A 167 -0.24 5.01 -7.40
C GLU A 167 -1.17 5.94 -8.22
N THR A 168 -2.28 5.39 -8.71
CA THR A 168 -3.31 6.15 -9.42
C THR A 168 -4.01 7.14 -8.50
N SER A 169 -4.39 6.71 -7.29
CA SER A 169 -5.08 7.58 -6.33
C SER A 169 -4.18 8.71 -5.84
N PHE A 170 -2.88 8.46 -5.63
CA PHE A 170 -1.92 9.52 -5.30
C PHE A 170 -1.75 10.54 -6.43
N ARG A 171 -1.79 10.10 -7.68
CA ARG A 171 -1.77 11.00 -8.82
C ARG A 171 -3.02 11.89 -8.83
N ASP A 172 -4.18 11.32 -8.61
CA ASP A 172 -5.45 12.06 -8.56
C ASP A 172 -5.47 13.03 -7.37
N LEU A 173 -4.99 12.60 -6.20
CA LEU A 173 -4.88 13.43 -5.02
C LEU A 173 -3.92 14.62 -5.26
N LYS A 174 -2.78 14.40 -5.86
CA LYS A 174 -1.78 15.45 -6.14
C LYS A 174 -2.25 16.44 -7.22
N HIS A 175 -2.78 15.94 -8.32
CA HIS A 175 -3.02 16.75 -9.50
C HIS A 175 -4.47 17.20 -9.66
N THR A 176 -5.44 16.38 -9.33
CA THR A 176 -6.86 16.73 -9.44
C THR A 176 -7.33 17.54 -8.24
N ILE A 177 -6.90 17.12 -7.04
CA ILE A 177 -7.29 17.77 -5.76
C ILE A 177 -6.28 18.85 -5.34
N GLY A 178 -5.08 18.82 -5.90
CA GLY A 178 -4.05 19.82 -5.63
C GLY A 178 -3.35 19.65 -4.28
N ALA A 179 -3.19 18.40 -3.80
CA ALA A 179 -2.55 18.11 -2.52
C ALA A 179 -1.04 18.44 -2.45
N THR A 180 -0.50 19.11 -3.45
CA THR A 180 0.88 19.66 -3.47
C THR A 180 0.94 21.16 -3.21
N ASN A 181 -0.22 21.84 -3.14
CA ASN A 181 -0.30 23.29 -2.93
C ASN A 181 -0.95 23.60 -1.58
N PHE A 182 -0.22 24.21 -0.68
CA PHE A 182 -0.68 24.54 0.67
C PHE A 182 -0.77 26.05 0.90
N HIS A 183 -1.70 26.48 1.75
CA HIS A 183 -1.84 27.88 2.14
C HIS A 183 -0.91 28.26 3.30
N SER A 184 -0.50 27.28 4.10
CA SER A 184 0.35 27.49 5.27
C SER A 184 1.61 26.63 5.23
N LYS A 185 2.64 27.07 5.94
CA LYS A 185 3.88 26.32 6.20
C LYS A 185 3.86 25.59 7.56
N LYS A 186 2.93 25.96 8.45
CA LYS A 186 2.82 25.32 9.77
C LYS A 186 2.23 23.92 9.61
N THR A 187 2.87 22.92 10.24
CA THR A 187 2.51 21.51 10.12
C THR A 187 1.04 21.26 10.47
N GLU A 188 0.52 21.89 11.50
CA GLU A 188 -0.88 21.77 11.94
C GLU A 188 -1.86 22.14 10.82
N PHE A 189 -1.64 23.28 10.17
CA PHE A 189 -2.50 23.72 9.08
C PHE A 189 -2.33 22.89 7.82
N VAL A 190 -1.10 22.42 7.51
CA VAL A 190 -0.86 21.48 6.41
C VAL A 190 -1.62 20.18 6.65
N THR A 191 -1.62 19.68 7.88
CA THR A 191 -2.36 18.48 8.29
C THR A 191 -3.87 18.68 8.11
N LEU A 192 -4.41 19.81 8.54
CA LEU A 192 -5.84 20.15 8.35
C LEU A 192 -6.20 20.22 6.86
N GLU A 193 -5.36 20.86 6.05
CA GLU A 193 -5.59 20.91 4.59
C GLU A 193 -5.54 19.53 3.95
N LEU A 194 -4.63 18.65 4.38
CA LEU A 194 -4.57 17.27 3.88
C LEU A 194 -5.83 16.49 4.25
N TRP A 195 -6.27 16.56 5.51
CA TRP A 195 -7.51 15.92 5.94
C TRP A 195 -8.73 16.42 5.17
N SER A 196 -8.85 17.73 5.00
CA SER A 196 -9.95 18.30 4.21
C SER A 196 -9.98 17.77 2.77
N ARG A 197 -8.81 17.60 2.16
CA ARG A 197 -8.67 17.07 0.81
C ARG A 197 -8.97 15.58 0.74
N LEU A 198 -8.58 14.81 1.74
CA LEU A 198 -8.90 13.38 1.81
C LEU A 198 -10.40 13.16 2.01
N ILE A 199 -11.05 13.96 2.87
CA ILE A 199 -12.51 13.92 3.06
C ILE A 199 -13.22 14.21 1.74
N LEU A 200 -12.80 15.26 1.05
CA LEU A 200 -13.35 15.63 -0.25
C LEU A 200 -13.12 14.54 -1.31
N TYR A 201 -11.92 13.95 -1.34
CA TYR A 201 -11.61 12.81 -2.20
C TYR A 201 -12.53 11.63 -1.91
N ASN A 202 -12.70 11.26 -0.64
CA ASN A 202 -13.56 10.16 -0.23
C ASN A 202 -15.02 10.38 -0.61
N PHE A 203 -15.53 11.58 -0.40
CA PHE A 203 -16.89 11.96 -0.78
C PHE A 203 -17.11 11.80 -2.28
N CYS A 204 -16.20 12.34 -3.09
CA CYS A 204 -16.26 12.19 -4.55
C CYS A 204 -16.14 10.71 -4.97
N SER A 205 -15.26 9.94 -4.32
CA SER A 205 -15.09 8.51 -4.60
C SER A 205 -16.38 7.73 -4.37
N ILE A 206 -17.09 8.01 -3.29
CA ILE A 206 -18.39 7.40 -2.99
C ILE A 206 -19.40 7.70 -4.11
N ILE A 207 -19.54 8.94 -4.53
CA ILE A 207 -20.42 9.31 -5.64
C ILE A 207 -20.05 8.55 -6.91
N ILE A 208 -18.78 8.57 -7.29
CA ILE A 208 -18.29 7.96 -8.54
C ILE A 208 -18.54 6.45 -8.57
N LEU A 209 -18.38 5.77 -7.44
CA LEU A 209 -18.60 4.32 -7.34
C LEU A 209 -20.07 3.93 -7.50
N HIS A 210 -20.99 4.84 -7.22
CA HIS A 210 -22.42 4.60 -7.38
C HIS A 210 -22.97 4.97 -8.77
N VAL A 211 -22.14 5.57 -9.64
CA VAL A 211 -22.56 5.93 -10.99
C VAL A 211 -22.77 4.68 -11.85
N PRO A 212 -23.98 4.41 -12.35
CA PRO A 212 -24.24 3.24 -13.16
C PRO A 212 -23.60 3.37 -14.56
N ILE A 213 -22.83 2.38 -14.95
CA ILE A 213 -22.29 2.28 -16.30
C ILE A 213 -23.25 1.45 -17.14
N LYS A 214 -23.88 2.07 -18.15
CA LYS A 214 -24.76 1.35 -19.08
C LYS A 214 -23.93 0.38 -19.93
N HIS A 215 -24.14 -0.91 -19.70
CA HIS A 215 -23.61 -1.95 -20.55
C HIS A 215 -24.31 -1.90 -21.92
N LYS A 216 -23.61 -1.38 -22.91
CA LYS A 216 -24.01 -1.47 -24.33
C LYS A 216 -23.22 -2.60 -24.95
N ASN A 217 -23.68 -3.16 -26.09
CA ASN A 217 -22.91 -4.17 -26.85
C ASN A 217 -21.59 -3.55 -27.38
N ARG A 218 -20.54 -3.53 -26.53
CA ARG A 218 -19.24 -2.91 -26.79
C ARG A 218 -18.14 -3.98 -26.70
N LYS A 219 -17.06 -3.80 -27.46
CA LYS A 219 -15.91 -4.72 -27.51
C LYS A 219 -15.16 -4.85 -26.18
N HIS A 220 -15.26 -3.87 -25.28
CA HIS A 220 -14.53 -3.81 -24.02
C HIS A 220 -15.50 -3.50 -22.88
N GLU A 221 -15.11 -3.89 -21.67
CA GLU A 221 -15.68 -3.35 -20.45
C GLU A 221 -15.24 -1.88 -20.27
N TYR A 222 -16.05 -1.09 -19.58
CA TYR A 222 -15.80 0.33 -19.38
C TYR A 222 -15.86 0.68 -17.92
N GLN A 223 -15.05 1.64 -17.52
CA GLN A 223 -15.05 2.26 -16.19
C GLN A 223 -15.24 3.77 -16.33
N VAL A 224 -15.70 4.40 -15.26
CA VAL A 224 -15.80 5.86 -15.18
C VAL A 224 -14.40 6.48 -15.30
N ASN A 225 -14.28 7.57 -16.03
CA ASN A 225 -13.06 8.40 -16.00
C ASN A 225 -12.98 9.11 -14.66
N PHE A 226 -12.26 8.49 -13.71
CA PHE A 226 -12.23 8.92 -12.31
C PHE A 226 -11.76 10.38 -12.16
N SER A 227 -10.69 10.79 -12.83
CA SER A 227 -10.16 12.15 -12.73
C SER A 227 -11.14 13.21 -13.22
N LEU A 228 -11.87 12.92 -14.30
CA LEU A 228 -12.91 13.83 -14.81
C LEU A 228 -14.15 13.86 -13.93
N ALA A 229 -14.55 12.70 -13.42
CA ALA A 229 -15.66 12.59 -12.47
C ALA A 229 -15.38 13.36 -11.18
N MET A 230 -14.15 13.27 -10.65
CA MET A 230 -13.71 14.08 -9.51
C MET A 230 -13.90 15.59 -9.77
N LYS A 231 -13.51 16.05 -10.97
CA LYS A 231 -13.70 17.45 -11.34
C LYS A 231 -15.18 17.85 -11.39
N ILE A 232 -16.03 16.99 -11.94
CA ILE A 232 -17.48 17.21 -11.97
C ILE A 232 -18.04 17.29 -10.55
N CYS A 233 -17.62 16.40 -9.64
CA CYS A 233 -18.03 16.46 -8.24
C CYS A 233 -17.59 17.77 -7.57
N PHE A 234 -16.39 18.29 -7.86
CA PHE A 234 -15.97 19.58 -7.35
C PHE A 234 -16.81 20.74 -7.88
N ASP A 235 -17.13 20.72 -9.15
CA ASP A 235 -17.99 21.75 -9.76
C ASP A 235 -19.41 21.69 -9.17
N PHE A 236 -19.91 20.50 -8.87
CA PHE A 236 -21.18 20.32 -8.15
C PHE A 236 -21.13 20.92 -6.75
N LEU A 237 -20.10 20.60 -5.96
CA LEU A 237 -19.94 21.14 -4.59
C LEU A 237 -19.78 22.65 -4.56
N ARG A 238 -19.32 23.26 -5.66
CA ARG A 238 -19.25 24.72 -5.84
C ARG A 238 -20.54 25.33 -6.38
N GLY A 239 -21.57 24.52 -6.64
CA GLY A 239 -22.80 24.99 -7.25
C GLY A 239 -22.70 25.34 -8.74
N ILE A 240 -21.63 24.89 -9.42
CA ILE A 240 -21.36 25.19 -10.86
C ILE A 240 -21.96 24.10 -11.75
N ALA A 241 -21.86 22.82 -11.32
CA ALA A 241 -22.40 21.71 -12.10
C ALA A 241 -23.90 21.53 -11.85
N PRO A 242 -24.65 20.95 -12.83
CA PRO A 242 -26.08 20.64 -12.66
C PRO A 242 -26.29 19.59 -11.57
N PRO A 243 -27.50 19.54 -10.96
CA PRO A 243 -27.79 18.60 -9.87
C PRO A 243 -27.70 17.12 -10.29
N ASP A 244 -27.94 16.78 -11.55
CA ASP A 244 -27.85 15.42 -12.09
C ASP A 244 -26.42 15.08 -12.51
N ILE A 245 -25.50 15.04 -11.52
CA ILE A 245 -24.09 14.75 -11.77
C ILE A 245 -23.85 13.30 -12.17
N GLU A 246 -24.68 12.35 -11.73
CA GLU A 246 -24.55 10.93 -12.08
C GLU A 246 -24.71 10.72 -13.59
N SER A 247 -25.75 11.30 -14.18
CA SER A 247 -25.94 11.31 -15.63
C SER A 247 -24.78 11.98 -16.37
N LEU A 248 -24.24 13.05 -15.81
CA LEU A 248 -23.10 13.74 -16.40
C LEU A 248 -21.84 12.88 -16.35
N ILE A 249 -21.52 12.29 -15.20
CA ILE A 249 -20.35 11.42 -15.00
C ILE A 249 -20.45 10.19 -15.91
N SER A 250 -21.65 9.58 -16.03
CA SER A 250 -21.86 8.37 -16.85
C SER A 250 -21.54 8.54 -18.33
N LYS A 251 -21.45 9.77 -18.83
CA LYS A 251 -21.06 10.08 -20.20
C LYS A 251 -19.56 9.94 -20.43
N TYR A 252 -18.76 10.05 -19.35
CA TYR A 252 -17.29 10.06 -19.42
C TYR A 252 -16.73 8.74 -18.90
N ILE A 253 -16.67 7.76 -19.79
CA ILE A 253 -16.17 6.41 -19.49
C ILE A 253 -14.94 6.07 -20.33
N LEU A 254 -14.09 5.20 -19.79
CA LEU A 254 -12.87 4.73 -20.42
C LEU A 254 -12.93 3.21 -20.59
N PRO A 255 -12.43 2.65 -21.70
CA PRO A 255 -12.35 1.20 -21.88
C PRO A 255 -11.30 0.61 -20.94
N ILE A 256 -11.65 -0.50 -20.28
CA ILE A 256 -10.70 -1.33 -19.55
C ILE A 256 -9.95 -2.18 -20.56
N ARG A 257 -8.62 -2.05 -20.58
CA ARG A 257 -7.73 -2.77 -21.50
C ARG A 257 -6.74 -3.57 -20.68
N LEU A 258 -7.07 -4.81 -20.34
CA LEU A 258 -6.30 -5.69 -19.49
C LEU A 258 -4.91 -6.06 -20.05
N GLU A 259 -4.77 -6.11 -21.37
CA GLU A 259 -3.56 -6.57 -22.05
C GLU A 259 -2.55 -5.46 -22.37
N ARG A 260 -2.78 -4.23 -21.94
CA ARG A 260 -1.95 -3.11 -22.31
C ARG A 260 -0.78 -2.91 -21.37
N ASN A 261 0.31 -3.61 -21.61
CA ASN A 261 1.58 -3.44 -20.91
C ASN A 261 2.45 -2.43 -21.67
N TYR A 262 2.89 -1.37 -21.01
CA TYR A 262 3.90 -0.44 -21.51
C TYR A 262 5.19 -0.65 -20.74
N ALA A 263 6.30 -0.81 -21.46
CA ALA A 263 7.62 -0.77 -20.85
C ALA A 263 7.79 0.57 -20.09
N ARG A 264 8.15 0.47 -18.81
CA ARG A 264 8.33 1.65 -17.96
C ARG A 264 9.57 2.40 -18.44
N GLN A 265 9.39 3.59 -19.00
CA GLN A 265 10.53 4.48 -19.27
C GLN A 265 11.11 4.94 -17.93
N HIS A 266 12.39 4.63 -17.67
CA HIS A 266 13.13 5.18 -16.55
C HIS A 266 13.30 6.69 -16.72
N ARG A 267 12.36 7.46 -16.17
CA ARG A 267 12.52 8.91 -16.05
C ARG A 267 13.11 9.19 -14.67
N VAL A 268 14.18 9.97 -14.64
CA VAL A 268 14.69 10.53 -13.39
C VAL A 268 13.55 11.34 -12.76
N GLN A 269 13.01 10.87 -11.64
CA GLN A 269 11.97 11.59 -10.92
C GLN A 269 12.60 12.84 -10.30
N LYS A 270 12.21 14.00 -10.79
CA LYS A 270 12.54 15.26 -10.10
C LYS A 270 11.83 15.26 -8.75
N PRO A 271 12.50 15.68 -7.65
CA PRO A 271 11.85 15.80 -6.37
C PRO A 271 10.64 16.72 -6.49
N ILE A 272 9.48 16.28 -5.98
CA ILE A 272 8.26 17.08 -5.97
C ILE A 272 8.46 18.18 -4.92
N SER A 273 8.55 19.42 -5.36
CA SER A 273 8.52 20.58 -4.46
C SER A 273 7.07 20.92 -4.11
N PHE A 274 6.76 21.01 -2.83
CA PHE A 274 5.49 21.56 -2.38
C PHE A 274 5.49 23.06 -2.61
N SER A 275 4.43 23.59 -3.20
CA SER A 275 4.25 25.03 -3.35
C SER A 275 3.34 25.56 -2.26
N TYR A 276 3.77 26.65 -1.62
CA TYR A 276 2.99 27.38 -0.64
C TYR A 276 2.49 28.67 -1.28
N ARG A 277 1.19 28.89 -1.27
CA ARG A 277 0.63 30.16 -1.73
C ARG A 277 0.85 31.20 -0.63
N PHE A 278 1.57 32.25 -0.95
CA PHE A 278 1.53 33.48 -0.16
C PHE A 278 0.21 34.19 -0.49
N VAL A 279 -0.56 34.50 0.53
CA VAL A 279 -1.74 35.37 0.41
C VAL A 279 -1.26 36.80 0.36
#